data_b7f4617b03a9bad8bb91adb4625d1dac
#
_entry.id   b7f4617b03a9bad8bb91adb4625d1dac
#
_cell.length_a   1.000
_cell.length_b   1.000
_cell.length_c   1.000
_cell.angle_alpha   90.00
_cell.angle_beta   90.00
_cell.angle_gamma   90.00
#
_symmetry.space_group_name_H-M   'P 1'
#
loop_
_entity.id
_entity.type
_entity.pdbx_description
1 polymer ?
#
loop_
_entity_poly.entity_id
_entity_poly.type
_entity_poly.pdbx_seq_one_letter_code
_entity_poly.pdbx_strand_id
1 'polypeptide(L)'
;MKRASVWAVVPVKPFDEAKLRLAPVLDASERSHLVRLMFEDVLAALTASRHLLRGVLVPTADRQAAEIARRHGASVVVEDSPSGLNTAIEKAIGCIPPAAGDGMLVVPADLPQLSAGSIDQIVRLLDAPDVVVLVQAPADGGTNMLACRPAGVIPPLFGPQSFWRHREAARHAGIRTSIVKNVELEQDIDRPDDLVAFLSMETAVQTRTHAFVSSLDIADRLAGGAQLLNRGMISRAIVSI
;
A
#
# COMPACT_ATOMS: atom_id res chain seq x y z
N MET A 1 1.50 -30.89 2.83
CA MET A 1 0.38 -29.98 3.11
C MET A 1 0.03 -29.23 1.84
N LYS A 2 -1.27 -29.05 1.53
CA LYS A 2 -1.71 -28.27 0.37
C LYS A 2 -1.43 -26.80 0.67
N ARG A 3 -0.72 -26.09 -0.23
CA ARG A 3 -0.46 -24.65 -0.08
C ARG A 3 -1.76 -23.86 0.10
N ALA A 4 -1.74 -22.81 0.91
CA ALA A 4 -2.87 -21.91 1.02
C ALA A 4 -3.20 -21.29 -0.33
N SER A 5 -4.48 -21.19 -0.63
CA SER A 5 -4.99 -20.43 -1.78
C SER A 5 -5.18 -19.00 -1.30
N VAL A 6 -4.39 -18.04 -1.80
CA VAL A 6 -4.37 -16.66 -1.30
C VAL A 6 -4.84 -15.69 -2.37
N TRP A 7 -5.76 -14.80 -2.02
CA TRP A 7 -6.19 -13.68 -2.84
C TRP A 7 -5.48 -12.40 -2.41
N ALA A 8 -4.90 -11.65 -3.34
CA ALA A 8 -4.42 -10.31 -3.07
C ALA A 8 -5.55 -9.29 -3.26
N VAL A 9 -5.66 -8.33 -2.35
CA VAL A 9 -6.61 -7.21 -2.42
C VAL A 9 -5.81 -5.92 -2.45
N VAL A 10 -5.93 -5.13 -3.52
CA VAL A 10 -5.20 -3.86 -3.71
C VAL A 10 -6.23 -2.73 -3.81
N PRO A 11 -6.58 -2.08 -2.69
CA PRO A 11 -7.51 -0.95 -2.72
C PRO A 11 -6.83 0.29 -3.32
N VAL A 12 -7.52 0.97 -4.24
CA VAL A 12 -6.99 2.14 -4.94
C VAL A 12 -8.00 3.28 -4.91
N LYS A 13 -7.57 4.43 -4.37
CA LYS A 13 -8.31 5.69 -4.42
C LYS A 13 -8.10 6.39 -5.76
N PRO A 14 -8.96 7.35 -6.14
CA PRO A 14 -8.71 8.20 -7.31
C PRO A 14 -7.31 8.81 -7.27
N PHE A 15 -6.60 8.76 -8.40
CA PHE A 15 -5.19 9.15 -8.47
C PHE A 15 -4.95 10.64 -8.22
N ASP A 16 -5.91 11.49 -8.58
CA ASP A 16 -5.87 12.94 -8.40
C ASP A 16 -6.09 13.40 -6.95
N GLU A 17 -6.70 12.56 -6.13
CA GLU A 17 -6.93 12.83 -4.71
C GLU A 17 -5.80 12.34 -3.79
N ALA A 18 -4.81 11.64 -4.34
CA ALA A 18 -3.81 10.96 -3.55
C ALA A 18 -2.56 11.80 -3.26
N LYS A 19 -1.84 11.44 -2.20
CA LYS A 19 -0.49 11.94 -1.85
C LYS A 19 -0.39 13.45 -1.71
N LEU A 20 -1.39 14.12 -1.13
CA LEU A 20 -1.39 15.56 -0.88
C LEU A 20 -0.22 16.03 0.01
N ARG A 21 0.34 15.16 0.85
CA ARG A 21 1.51 15.46 1.67
C ARG A 21 2.80 15.63 0.86
N LEU A 22 2.82 15.17 -0.40
CA LEU A 22 3.91 15.39 -1.35
C LEU A 22 3.83 16.74 -2.09
N ALA A 23 2.76 17.53 -1.89
CA ALA A 23 2.58 18.82 -2.53
C ALA A 23 3.75 19.84 -2.34
N PRO A 24 4.55 19.79 -1.25
CA PRO A 24 5.72 20.65 -1.14
C PRO A 24 6.81 20.40 -2.19
N VAL A 25 6.87 19.19 -2.78
CA VAL A 25 7.93 18.78 -3.72
C VAL A 25 7.41 18.31 -5.08
N LEU A 26 6.11 17.98 -5.18
CA LEU A 26 5.48 17.52 -6.42
C LEU A 26 4.23 18.33 -6.73
N ASP A 27 4.06 18.73 -7.98
CA ASP A 27 2.80 19.31 -8.45
C ASP A 27 1.66 18.26 -8.55
N ALA A 28 0.45 18.70 -8.88
CA ALA A 28 -0.71 17.81 -8.94
C ALA A 28 -0.57 16.72 -10.02
N SER A 29 0.01 17.05 -11.17
CA SER A 29 0.23 16.10 -12.27
C SER A 29 1.30 15.08 -11.93
N GLU A 30 2.39 15.53 -11.31
CA GLU A 30 3.47 14.66 -10.84
C GLU A 30 2.98 13.70 -9.76
N ARG A 31 2.14 14.15 -8.81
CA ARG A 31 1.55 13.27 -7.79
C ARG A 31 0.64 12.21 -8.40
N SER A 32 -0.26 12.62 -9.29
CA SER A 32 -1.15 11.67 -9.99
C SER A 32 -0.35 10.65 -10.80
N HIS A 33 0.71 11.10 -11.48
CA HIS A 33 1.61 10.22 -12.24
C HIS A 33 2.36 9.25 -11.32
N LEU A 34 2.91 9.74 -10.19
CA LEU A 34 3.59 8.92 -9.19
C LEU A 34 2.68 7.80 -8.66
N VAL A 35 1.46 8.14 -8.24
CA VAL A 35 0.51 7.15 -7.70
C VAL A 35 0.17 6.08 -8.72
N ARG A 36 0.01 6.47 -9.98
CA ARG A 36 -0.21 5.52 -11.06
C ARG A 36 0.97 4.57 -11.23
N LEU A 37 2.21 5.09 -11.24
CA LEU A 37 3.41 4.26 -11.39
C LEU A 37 3.60 3.31 -10.21
N MET A 38 3.41 3.78 -8.97
CA MET A 38 3.47 2.94 -7.77
C MET A 38 2.46 1.78 -7.87
N PHE A 39 1.23 2.07 -8.27
CA PHE A 39 0.21 1.04 -8.45
C PHE A 39 0.58 0.05 -9.56
N GLU A 40 1.13 0.51 -10.69
CA GLU A 40 1.60 -0.36 -11.77
C GLU A 40 2.75 -1.28 -11.30
N ASP A 41 3.69 -0.77 -10.48
CA ASP A 41 4.79 -1.56 -9.93
C ASP A 41 4.29 -2.62 -8.94
N VAL A 42 3.34 -2.27 -8.05
CA VAL A 42 2.69 -3.23 -7.15
C VAL A 42 1.99 -4.35 -7.93
N LEU A 43 1.22 -3.99 -8.96
CA LEU A 43 0.55 -5.00 -9.80
C LEU A 43 1.53 -5.87 -10.57
N ALA A 44 2.66 -5.31 -11.03
CA ALA A 44 3.71 -6.08 -11.69
C ALA A 44 4.33 -7.11 -10.74
N ALA A 45 4.62 -6.75 -9.49
CA ALA A 45 5.13 -7.67 -8.46
C ALA A 45 4.12 -8.79 -8.15
N LEU A 46 2.83 -8.45 -8.01
CA LEU A 46 1.76 -9.44 -7.79
C LEU A 46 1.59 -10.37 -8.99
N THR A 47 1.69 -9.84 -10.22
CA THR A 47 1.64 -10.63 -11.45
C THR A 47 2.83 -11.59 -11.57
N ALA A 48 4.02 -11.15 -11.21
CA ALA A 48 5.21 -12.01 -11.13
C ALA A 48 5.05 -13.14 -10.09
N SER A 49 4.25 -12.88 -9.04
CA SER A 49 3.95 -13.82 -7.96
C SER A 49 2.66 -14.62 -8.17
N ARG A 50 2.09 -14.65 -9.37
CA ARG A 50 0.82 -15.34 -9.69
C ARG A 50 0.82 -16.84 -9.35
N HIS A 51 1.97 -17.48 -9.26
CA HIS A 51 2.10 -18.88 -8.85
C HIS A 51 1.84 -19.09 -7.34
N LEU A 52 1.86 -18.03 -6.55
CA LEU A 52 1.56 -18.00 -5.11
C LEU A 52 0.12 -17.55 -4.85
N LEU A 53 -0.49 -16.81 -5.78
CA LEU A 53 -1.78 -16.17 -5.61
C LEU A 53 -2.86 -16.83 -6.47
N ARG A 54 -4.07 -16.90 -5.93
CA ARG A 54 -5.27 -17.33 -6.66
C ARG A 54 -5.75 -16.28 -7.64
N GLY A 55 -5.61 -15.02 -7.27
CA GLY A 55 -5.98 -13.86 -8.05
C GLY A 55 -5.71 -12.56 -7.31
N VAL A 56 -5.93 -11.46 -8.02
CA VAL A 56 -5.80 -10.10 -7.50
C VAL A 56 -7.15 -9.40 -7.66
N LEU A 57 -7.67 -8.81 -6.58
CA LEU A 57 -8.88 -8.01 -6.54
C LEU A 57 -8.49 -6.55 -6.34
N VAL A 58 -9.04 -5.67 -7.17
CA VAL A 58 -8.78 -4.22 -7.09
C VAL A 58 -10.11 -3.49 -6.90
N PRO A 59 -10.48 -3.17 -5.63
CA PRO A 59 -11.61 -2.29 -5.37
C PRO A 59 -11.22 -0.85 -5.69
N THR A 60 -12.00 -0.19 -6.57
CA THR A 60 -11.76 1.19 -6.98
C THR A 60 -12.98 1.83 -7.65
N ALA A 61 -13.14 3.15 -7.47
CA ALA A 61 -14.03 4.01 -8.23
C ALA A 61 -13.32 4.71 -9.40
N ASP A 62 -12.00 4.61 -9.49
CA ASP A 62 -11.19 5.24 -10.53
C ASP A 62 -11.17 4.40 -11.81
N ARG A 63 -11.61 5.00 -12.93
CA ARG A 63 -11.65 4.32 -14.23
C ARG A 63 -10.24 3.98 -14.76
N GLN A 64 -9.26 4.86 -14.55
CA GLN A 64 -7.89 4.62 -15.00
C GLN A 64 -7.25 3.49 -14.19
N ALA A 65 -7.44 3.48 -12.86
CA ALA A 65 -6.99 2.39 -12.01
C ALA A 65 -7.64 1.05 -12.42
N ALA A 66 -8.93 1.05 -12.74
CA ALA A 66 -9.65 -0.14 -13.21
C ALA A 66 -9.08 -0.67 -14.55
N GLU A 67 -8.74 0.21 -15.48
CA GLU A 67 -8.13 -0.18 -16.75
C GLU A 67 -6.72 -0.74 -16.56
N ILE A 68 -5.91 -0.12 -15.71
CA ILE A 68 -4.57 -0.60 -15.35
C ILE A 68 -4.67 -1.99 -14.71
N ALA A 69 -5.57 -2.17 -13.73
CA ALA A 69 -5.79 -3.44 -13.06
C ALA A 69 -6.12 -4.57 -14.07
N ARG A 70 -7.05 -4.32 -14.98
CA ARG A 70 -7.42 -5.30 -16.02
C ARG A 70 -6.25 -5.67 -16.94
N ARG A 71 -5.42 -4.70 -17.34
CA ARG A 71 -4.22 -4.97 -18.17
C ARG A 71 -3.22 -5.87 -17.45
N HIS A 72 -3.15 -5.82 -16.13
CA HIS A 72 -2.32 -6.70 -15.30
C HIS A 72 -3.02 -8.03 -14.94
N GLY A 73 -4.22 -8.30 -15.48
CA GLY A 73 -4.97 -9.54 -15.22
C GLY A 73 -5.66 -9.58 -13.86
N ALA A 74 -5.80 -8.44 -13.17
CA ALA A 74 -6.55 -8.33 -11.94
C ALA A 74 -8.07 -8.20 -12.19
N SER A 75 -8.87 -8.71 -11.26
CA SER A 75 -10.32 -8.53 -11.25
C SER A 75 -10.66 -7.22 -10.53
N VAL A 76 -11.45 -6.38 -11.19
CA VAL A 76 -11.87 -5.09 -10.62
C VAL A 76 -13.17 -5.26 -9.83
N VAL A 77 -13.17 -4.79 -8.58
CA VAL A 77 -14.38 -4.61 -7.78
C VAL A 77 -14.81 -3.15 -7.91
N VAL A 78 -15.79 -2.92 -8.79
CA VAL A 78 -16.23 -1.56 -9.14
C VAL A 78 -16.94 -0.91 -7.96
N GLU A 79 -16.55 0.31 -7.63
CA GLU A 79 -17.24 1.18 -6.69
C GLU A 79 -17.89 2.34 -7.45
N ASP A 80 -19.17 2.65 -7.15
CA ASP A 80 -19.86 3.79 -7.76
C ASP A 80 -19.29 5.14 -7.30
N SER A 81 -18.76 5.15 -6.06
CA SER A 81 -18.06 6.29 -5.45
C SER A 81 -17.09 5.76 -4.39
N PRO A 82 -16.05 6.54 -4.01
CA PRO A 82 -15.13 6.13 -2.95
C PRO A 82 -15.88 5.85 -1.63
N SER A 83 -15.85 4.60 -1.17
CA SER A 83 -16.58 4.18 0.05
C SER A 83 -15.70 4.18 1.31
N GLY A 84 -14.44 4.55 1.16
CA GLY A 84 -13.41 4.46 2.19
C GLY A 84 -12.68 3.12 2.19
N LEU A 85 -11.45 3.13 2.72
CA LEU A 85 -10.51 2.00 2.61
C LEU A 85 -11.08 0.69 3.17
N ASN A 86 -11.64 0.72 4.38
CA ASN A 86 -12.14 -0.49 5.03
C ASN A 86 -13.34 -1.09 4.28
N THR A 87 -14.29 -0.25 3.86
CA THR A 87 -15.47 -0.68 3.10
C THR A 87 -15.07 -1.25 1.73
N ALA A 88 -14.09 -0.64 1.06
CA ALA A 88 -13.57 -1.14 -0.22
C ALA A 88 -12.95 -2.55 -0.06
N ILE A 89 -12.20 -2.76 1.02
CA ILE A 89 -11.62 -4.08 1.33
C ILE A 89 -12.72 -5.09 1.68
N GLU A 90 -13.74 -4.71 2.47
CA GLU A 90 -14.88 -5.60 2.81
C GLU A 90 -15.64 -6.05 1.56
N LYS A 91 -15.88 -5.14 0.61
CA LYS A 91 -16.49 -5.48 -0.69
C LYS A 91 -15.64 -6.51 -1.46
N ALA A 92 -14.32 -6.31 -1.48
CA ALA A 92 -13.41 -7.23 -2.13
C ALA A 92 -13.37 -8.61 -1.45
N ILE A 93 -13.42 -8.67 -0.11
CA ILE A 93 -13.54 -9.92 0.66
C ILE A 93 -14.81 -10.66 0.26
N GLY A 94 -15.94 -9.95 0.09
CA GLY A 94 -17.20 -10.53 -0.38
C GLY A 94 -17.15 -11.14 -1.78
N CYS A 95 -16.15 -10.76 -2.60
CA CYS A 95 -15.90 -11.33 -3.92
C CYS A 95 -14.97 -12.56 -3.89
N ILE A 96 -14.32 -12.86 -2.76
CA ILE A 96 -13.51 -14.08 -2.62
C ILE A 96 -14.45 -15.28 -2.55
N PRO A 97 -14.30 -16.29 -3.44
CA PRO A 97 -15.14 -17.46 -3.39
C PRO A 97 -15.06 -18.15 -2.01
N PRO A 98 -16.18 -18.61 -1.46
CA PRO A 98 -16.22 -19.24 -0.14
C PRO A 98 -15.64 -20.66 -0.17
N ALA A 99 -14.42 -20.81 -0.65
CA ALA A 99 -13.70 -22.08 -0.56
C ALA A 99 -13.09 -22.21 0.83
N ALA A 100 -13.35 -23.32 1.50
CA ALA A 100 -12.86 -23.56 2.85
C ALA A 100 -11.33 -23.40 2.91
N GLY A 101 -10.87 -22.41 3.64
CA GLY A 101 -9.46 -22.19 3.91
C GLY A 101 -8.71 -21.29 2.94
N ASP A 102 -9.38 -20.54 2.07
CA ASP A 102 -8.70 -19.50 1.29
C ASP A 102 -8.24 -18.36 2.21
N GLY A 103 -7.02 -17.86 1.96
CA GLY A 103 -6.45 -16.70 2.63
C GLY A 103 -6.60 -15.43 1.80
N MET A 104 -6.38 -14.30 2.44
CA MET A 104 -6.25 -13.02 1.76
C MET A 104 -4.99 -12.27 2.20
N LEU A 105 -4.54 -11.37 1.32
CA LEU A 105 -3.44 -10.44 1.55
C LEU A 105 -3.85 -9.06 1.05
N VAL A 106 -4.03 -8.10 1.95
CA VAL A 106 -4.25 -6.70 1.58
C VAL A 106 -2.91 -6.03 1.35
N VAL A 107 -2.73 -5.49 0.16
CA VAL A 107 -1.50 -4.80 -0.29
C VAL A 107 -1.84 -3.36 -0.63
N PRO A 108 -1.22 -2.36 0.01
CA PRO A 108 -1.40 -0.97 -0.39
C PRO A 108 -0.78 -0.71 -1.76
N ALA A 109 -1.35 0.26 -2.48
CA ALA A 109 -0.93 0.60 -3.85
C ALA A 109 0.34 1.50 -3.90
N ASP A 110 0.92 1.82 -2.76
CA ASP A 110 2.04 2.76 -2.57
C ASP A 110 3.30 2.13 -1.98
N LEU A 111 3.46 0.82 -2.21
CA LEU A 111 4.67 0.04 -1.93
C LEU A 111 5.35 -0.40 -3.25
N PRO A 112 5.89 0.52 -4.07
CA PRO A 112 6.42 0.18 -5.38
C PRO A 112 7.63 -0.75 -5.35
N GLN A 113 8.36 -0.83 -4.22
CA GLN A 113 9.47 -1.74 -3.98
C GLN A 113 9.05 -3.18 -3.62
N LEU A 114 7.75 -3.47 -3.58
CA LEU A 114 7.22 -4.81 -3.32
C LEU A 114 7.86 -5.85 -4.25
N SER A 115 8.42 -6.91 -3.69
CA SER A 115 9.07 -7.99 -4.43
C SER A 115 8.33 -9.31 -4.33
N ALA A 116 8.60 -10.22 -5.27
CA ALA A 116 8.09 -11.59 -5.21
C ALA A 116 8.57 -12.33 -3.95
N GLY A 117 9.77 -12.01 -3.46
CA GLY A 117 10.33 -12.57 -2.23
C GLY A 117 9.55 -12.14 -0.99
N SER A 118 9.21 -10.86 -0.89
CA SER A 118 8.43 -10.33 0.23
C SER A 118 6.98 -10.85 0.21
N ILE A 119 6.39 -11.04 -0.97
CA ILE A 119 5.07 -11.69 -1.12
C ILE A 119 5.13 -13.16 -0.67
N ASP A 120 6.14 -13.93 -1.12
CA ASP A 120 6.32 -15.34 -0.72
C ASP A 120 6.50 -15.47 0.80
N GLN A 121 7.23 -14.55 1.43
CA GLN A 121 7.38 -14.51 2.88
C GLN A 121 6.03 -14.44 3.61
N ILE A 122 5.11 -13.57 3.17
CA ILE A 122 3.78 -13.45 3.76
C ILE A 122 2.92 -14.68 3.48
N VAL A 123 2.92 -15.14 2.22
CA VAL A 123 2.08 -16.27 1.79
C VAL A 123 2.44 -17.57 2.51
N ARG A 124 3.72 -17.82 2.77
CA ARG A 124 4.16 -18.99 3.56
C ARG A 124 3.64 -18.99 4.98
N LEU A 125 3.47 -17.84 5.60
CA LEU A 125 2.89 -17.76 6.95
C LEU A 125 1.40 -18.12 6.96
N LEU A 126 0.71 -17.98 5.82
CA LEU A 126 -0.68 -18.38 5.64
C LEU A 126 -0.85 -19.90 5.37
N ASP A 127 0.21 -20.68 5.21
CA ASP A 127 0.10 -22.13 5.12
C ASP A 127 -0.43 -22.74 6.44
N ALA A 128 -0.21 -22.07 7.56
CA ALA A 128 -0.87 -22.40 8.82
C ALA A 128 -2.33 -21.92 8.80
N PRO A 129 -3.29 -22.74 9.30
CA PRO A 129 -4.67 -22.29 9.47
C PRO A 129 -4.77 -21.28 10.63
N ASP A 130 -5.85 -20.52 10.64
CA ASP A 130 -6.23 -19.61 11.72
C ASP A 130 -5.08 -18.67 12.13
N VAL A 131 -4.65 -17.86 11.18
CA VAL A 131 -3.54 -16.93 11.33
C VAL A 131 -3.87 -15.56 10.76
N VAL A 132 -3.43 -14.53 11.47
CA VAL A 132 -3.36 -13.15 11.01
C VAL A 132 -1.88 -12.75 10.91
N VAL A 133 -1.47 -12.21 9.78
CA VAL A 133 -0.12 -11.70 9.53
C VAL A 133 -0.21 -10.19 9.36
N LEU A 134 0.61 -9.46 10.08
CA LEU A 134 0.61 -8.00 10.08
C LEU A 134 2.00 -7.45 9.76
N VAL A 135 2.02 -6.42 8.94
CA VAL A 135 3.17 -5.53 8.75
C VAL A 135 2.77 -4.15 9.28
N GLN A 136 3.55 -3.63 10.21
CA GLN A 136 3.30 -2.31 10.80
C GLN A 136 3.77 -1.20 9.86
N ALA A 137 3.02 -0.10 9.79
CA ALA A 137 3.48 1.18 9.28
C ALA A 137 4.20 1.92 10.42
N PRO A 138 5.54 2.14 10.33
CA PRO A 138 6.30 2.72 11.44
C PRO A 138 5.90 4.16 11.77
N ALA A 139 5.46 4.93 10.76
CA ALA A 139 5.25 6.37 10.86
C ALA A 139 4.08 6.78 11.77
N ASP A 140 2.99 5.99 11.85
CA ASP A 140 1.75 6.39 12.52
C ASP A 140 1.11 5.28 13.37
N GLY A 141 1.80 4.13 13.52
CA GLY A 141 1.25 2.96 14.20
C GLY A 141 0.14 2.27 13.39
N GLY A 142 0.05 2.57 12.10
CA GLY A 142 -0.86 1.95 11.15
C GLY A 142 -0.45 0.53 10.78
N THR A 143 -1.18 -0.04 9.82
CA THR A 143 -0.91 -1.34 9.23
C THR A 143 -0.66 -1.15 7.74
N ASN A 144 0.54 -1.48 7.26
CA ASN A 144 0.83 -1.49 5.84
C ASN A 144 0.23 -2.72 5.16
N MET A 145 0.42 -3.90 5.73
CA MET A 145 -0.18 -5.10 5.16
C MET A 145 -0.92 -5.90 6.22
N LEU A 146 -2.06 -6.42 5.82
CA LEU A 146 -2.88 -7.37 6.57
C LEU A 146 -3.06 -8.62 5.71
N ALA A 147 -2.61 -9.76 6.22
CA ALA A 147 -2.98 -11.03 5.62
C ALA A 147 -3.65 -11.94 6.65
N CYS A 148 -4.58 -12.76 6.24
CA CYS A 148 -5.23 -13.69 7.14
C CYS A 148 -5.74 -14.93 6.41
N ARG A 149 -5.86 -16.00 7.18
CA ARG A 149 -6.50 -17.25 6.78
C ARG A 149 -7.32 -17.78 7.95
N PRO A 150 -8.64 -17.99 7.77
CA PRO A 150 -9.44 -17.73 6.57
C PRO A 150 -9.48 -16.24 6.17
N ALA A 151 -9.79 -15.97 4.91
CA ALA A 151 -10.02 -14.61 4.43
C ALA A 151 -11.14 -13.94 5.22
N GLY A 152 -10.89 -12.70 5.70
CA GLY A 152 -11.88 -11.95 6.47
C GLY A 152 -12.13 -12.47 7.89
N VAL A 153 -11.26 -13.31 8.45
CA VAL A 153 -11.40 -13.84 9.84
C VAL A 153 -11.38 -12.73 10.90
N ILE A 154 -10.80 -11.58 10.57
CA ILE A 154 -10.96 -10.33 11.29
C ILE A 154 -11.41 -9.23 10.32
N PRO A 155 -12.15 -8.20 10.78
CA PRO A 155 -12.53 -7.08 9.93
C PRO A 155 -11.30 -6.23 9.55
N PRO A 156 -11.31 -5.54 8.39
CA PRO A 156 -10.33 -4.52 8.09
C PRO A 156 -10.56 -3.30 9.00
N LEU A 157 -9.51 -2.86 9.69
CA LEU A 157 -9.53 -1.76 10.65
C LEU A 157 -8.46 -0.72 10.35
N PHE A 158 -8.13 -0.52 9.05
CA PHE A 158 -7.11 0.42 8.61
C PHE A 158 -7.38 1.86 9.05
N GLY A 159 -6.31 2.63 9.18
CA GLY A 159 -6.29 4.01 9.67
C GLY A 159 -5.35 4.17 10.87
N PRO A 160 -5.36 5.31 11.57
CA PRO A 160 -4.45 5.57 12.69
C PRO A 160 -4.52 4.47 13.75
N GLN A 161 -3.36 4.04 14.25
CA GLN A 161 -3.22 2.98 15.26
C GLN A 161 -3.84 1.63 14.85
N SER A 162 -4.03 1.38 13.55
CA SER A 162 -4.70 0.17 13.05
C SER A 162 -3.94 -1.12 13.37
N PHE A 163 -2.61 -1.06 13.52
CA PHE A 163 -1.81 -2.23 13.89
C PHE A 163 -2.27 -2.84 15.21
N TRP A 164 -2.49 -2.02 16.24
CA TRP A 164 -2.98 -2.48 17.53
C TRP A 164 -4.43 -2.95 17.46
N ARG A 165 -5.28 -2.27 16.69
CA ARG A 165 -6.68 -2.67 16.48
C ARG A 165 -6.80 -4.03 15.80
N HIS A 166 -6.00 -4.30 14.77
CA HIS A 166 -5.98 -5.61 14.10
C HIS A 166 -5.47 -6.71 15.05
N ARG A 167 -4.41 -6.43 15.84
CA ARG A 167 -3.92 -7.38 16.85
C ARG A 167 -4.98 -7.72 17.90
N GLU A 168 -5.68 -6.71 18.37
CA GLU A 168 -6.73 -6.89 19.36
C GLU A 168 -7.93 -7.66 18.79
N ALA A 169 -8.33 -7.39 17.54
CA ALA A 169 -9.36 -8.16 16.86
C ALA A 169 -8.97 -9.63 16.70
N ALA A 170 -7.72 -9.91 16.31
CA ALA A 170 -7.20 -11.29 16.23
C ALA A 170 -7.21 -11.98 17.62
N ARG A 171 -6.77 -11.28 18.67
CA ARG A 171 -6.78 -11.79 20.03
C ARG A 171 -8.19 -12.14 20.50
N HIS A 172 -9.18 -11.28 20.26
CA HIS A 172 -10.58 -11.52 20.61
C HIS A 172 -11.19 -12.69 19.83
N ALA A 173 -10.78 -12.87 18.58
CA ALA A 173 -11.19 -14.01 17.76
C ALA A 173 -10.45 -15.32 18.11
N GLY A 174 -9.49 -15.29 19.03
CA GLY A 174 -8.67 -16.47 19.36
C GLY A 174 -7.69 -16.87 18.26
N ILE A 175 -7.38 -15.95 17.33
CA ILE A 175 -6.54 -16.19 16.15
C ILE A 175 -5.09 -15.80 16.44
N ARG A 176 -4.16 -16.66 16.03
CA ARG A 176 -2.73 -16.38 16.18
C ARG A 176 -2.29 -15.23 15.29
N THR A 177 -1.50 -14.29 15.83
CA THR A 177 -0.91 -13.19 15.09
C THR A 177 0.58 -13.43 14.84
N SER A 178 1.02 -13.27 13.58
CA SER A 178 2.42 -13.21 13.18
C SER A 178 2.74 -11.79 12.74
N ILE A 179 3.86 -11.24 13.20
CA ILE A 179 4.33 -9.90 12.81
C ILE A 179 5.53 -10.08 11.91
N VAL A 180 5.49 -9.47 10.73
CA VAL A 180 6.60 -9.46 9.79
C VAL A 180 7.27 -8.10 9.83
N LYS A 181 8.59 -8.11 9.92
CA LYS A 181 9.46 -6.94 9.77
C LYS A 181 10.25 -7.11 8.48
N ASN A 182 9.97 -6.23 7.53
CA ASN A 182 10.62 -6.23 6.23
C ASN A 182 10.52 -4.82 5.65
N VAL A 183 11.65 -4.18 5.40
CA VAL A 183 11.72 -2.80 4.94
C VAL A 183 10.94 -2.56 3.65
N GLU A 184 10.89 -3.53 2.73
CA GLU A 184 10.10 -3.44 1.49
C GLU A 184 8.59 -3.34 1.74
N LEU A 185 8.12 -3.83 2.89
CA LEU A 185 6.72 -3.90 3.26
C LEU A 185 6.33 -2.82 4.28
N GLU A 186 7.29 -2.27 5.00
CA GLU A 186 7.07 -1.29 6.07
C GLU A 186 7.06 0.16 5.57
N GLN A 187 7.68 0.44 4.41
CA GLN A 187 7.95 1.80 3.97
C GLN A 187 7.10 2.18 2.76
N ASP A 188 5.91 2.72 3.01
CA ASP A 188 5.08 3.36 1.99
C ASP A 188 5.60 4.77 1.66
N ILE A 189 5.27 5.26 0.47
CA ILE A 189 5.66 6.61 0.02
C ILE A 189 4.49 7.56 0.29
N ASP A 190 4.57 8.36 1.36
CA ASP A 190 3.51 9.31 1.73
C ASP A 190 4.03 10.75 1.95
N ARG A 191 5.31 10.92 2.28
CA ARG A 191 5.97 12.18 2.59
C ARG A 191 7.21 12.40 1.72
N PRO A 192 7.71 13.64 1.60
CA PRO A 192 8.93 13.91 0.84
C PRO A 192 10.14 13.08 1.27
N ASP A 193 10.33 12.85 2.58
CA ASP A 193 11.44 12.04 3.10
C ASP A 193 11.34 10.58 2.67
N ASP A 194 10.12 10.06 2.46
CA ASP A 194 9.91 8.69 1.98
C ASP A 194 10.42 8.52 0.55
N LEU A 195 10.32 9.57 -0.30
CA LEU A 195 10.88 9.55 -1.65
C LEU A 195 12.41 9.41 -1.62
N VAL A 196 13.09 10.11 -0.69
CA VAL A 196 14.55 10.01 -0.53
C VAL A 196 14.95 8.62 -0.04
N ALA A 197 14.22 8.11 0.95
CA ALA A 197 14.46 6.77 1.47
C ALA A 197 14.24 5.69 0.38
N PHE A 198 13.16 5.82 -0.39
CA PHE A 198 12.85 4.93 -1.51
C PHE A 198 13.95 4.90 -2.58
N LEU A 199 14.50 6.08 -2.95
CA LEU A 199 15.61 6.17 -3.91
C LEU A 199 16.88 5.43 -3.45
N SER A 200 17.03 5.23 -2.15
CA SER A 200 18.19 4.53 -1.56
C SER A 200 18.01 3.01 -1.49
N MET A 201 16.83 2.48 -1.83
CA MET A 201 16.54 1.04 -1.78
C MET A 201 17.03 0.33 -3.03
N GLU A 202 17.85 -0.70 -2.90
CA GLU A 202 18.31 -1.56 -4.02
C GLU A 202 17.14 -2.21 -4.77
N THR A 203 16.10 -2.63 -4.04
CA THR A 203 14.91 -3.26 -4.60
C THR A 203 14.04 -2.31 -5.42
N ALA A 204 14.18 -1.00 -5.19
CA ALA A 204 13.45 0.02 -5.92
C ALA A 204 14.00 0.30 -7.33
N VAL A 205 15.29 0.07 -7.57
CA VAL A 205 16.03 0.50 -8.78
C VAL A 205 15.39 0.03 -10.10
N GLN A 206 14.75 -1.12 -10.10
CA GLN A 206 14.10 -1.70 -11.30
C GLN A 206 12.64 -1.24 -11.50
N THR A 207 12.12 -0.39 -10.63
CA THR A 207 10.73 0.06 -10.68
C THR A 207 10.55 1.27 -11.59
N ARG A 208 9.35 1.41 -12.17
CA ARG A 208 8.97 2.60 -12.95
C ARG A 208 8.95 3.84 -12.05
N THR A 209 8.49 3.64 -10.82
CA THR A 209 8.47 4.67 -9.77
C THR A 209 9.85 5.23 -9.51
N HIS A 210 10.87 4.37 -9.36
CA HIS A 210 12.26 4.81 -9.14
C HIS A 210 12.78 5.63 -10.32
N ALA A 211 12.56 5.17 -11.56
CA ALA A 211 12.99 5.90 -12.75
C ALA A 211 12.35 7.30 -12.81
N PHE A 212 11.08 7.41 -12.49
CA PHE A 212 10.37 8.69 -12.46
C PHE A 212 10.90 9.60 -11.35
N VAL A 213 10.95 9.13 -10.11
CA VAL A 213 11.38 9.93 -8.96
C VAL A 213 12.83 10.40 -9.11
N SER A 214 13.71 9.55 -9.68
CA SER A 214 15.11 9.92 -9.98
C SER A 214 15.22 11.04 -11.02
N SER A 215 14.22 11.22 -11.88
CA SER A 215 14.20 12.29 -12.89
C SER A 215 13.76 13.66 -12.35
N LEU A 216 13.32 13.74 -11.08
CA LEU A 216 12.67 14.93 -10.52
C LEU A 216 13.56 15.80 -9.62
N ASP A 217 14.83 15.46 -9.44
CA ASP A 217 15.79 16.18 -8.59
C ASP A 217 15.20 16.50 -7.18
N ILE A 218 14.60 15.48 -6.55
CA ILE A 218 13.86 15.61 -5.29
C ILE A 218 14.70 16.26 -4.19
N ALA A 219 16.00 15.98 -4.12
CA ALA A 219 16.90 16.56 -3.12
C ALA A 219 16.98 18.10 -3.26
N ASP A 220 17.07 18.62 -4.48
CA ASP A 220 17.13 20.05 -4.76
C ASP A 220 15.78 20.73 -4.47
N ARG A 221 14.67 20.07 -4.79
CA ARG A 221 13.31 20.56 -4.46
C ARG A 221 13.08 20.66 -2.93
N LEU A 222 13.59 19.71 -2.15
CA LEU A 222 13.56 19.75 -0.68
C LEU A 222 14.40 20.90 -0.12
N ALA A 223 15.62 21.10 -0.63
CA ALA A 223 16.50 22.18 -0.21
C ALA A 223 15.90 23.56 -0.54
N GLY A 224 15.31 23.72 -1.71
CA GLY A 224 14.62 24.96 -2.14
C GLY A 224 13.38 25.26 -1.30
N GLY A 225 12.57 24.24 -0.96
CA GLY A 225 11.40 24.38 -0.09
C GLY A 225 11.73 24.82 1.33
N ALA A 226 12.82 24.29 1.90
CA ALA A 226 13.29 24.70 3.23
C ALA A 226 13.76 26.16 3.29
N GLN A 227 14.39 26.66 2.20
CA GLN A 227 14.82 28.07 2.12
C GLN A 227 13.64 29.04 2.01
N LEU A 228 12.57 28.67 1.31
CA LEU A 228 11.35 29.50 1.18
C LEU A 228 10.59 29.60 2.51
N LEU A 229 10.51 28.50 3.26
CA LEU A 229 9.90 28.49 4.61
C LEU A 229 10.68 29.36 5.58
N ASN A 230 12.02 29.30 5.58
CA ASN A 230 12.86 30.16 6.42
C ASN A 230 12.74 31.66 6.06
N ARG A 231 12.67 32.00 4.77
CA ARG A 231 12.45 33.39 4.34
C ARG A 231 11.06 33.92 4.72
N GLY A 232 10.01 33.06 4.63
CA GLY A 232 8.66 33.41 5.05
C GLY A 232 8.50 33.61 6.56
N MET A 233 9.23 32.87 7.38
CA MET A 233 9.25 33.06 8.85
C MET A 233 9.99 34.36 9.25
N ILE A 234 11.10 34.71 8.59
CA ILE A 234 11.84 35.93 8.84
C ILE A 234 11.01 37.16 8.42
N SER A 235 10.27 37.08 7.29
CA SER A 235 9.42 38.20 6.85
C SER A 235 8.22 38.46 7.77
N ARG A 236 7.69 37.43 8.46
CA ARG A 236 6.61 37.61 9.46
C ARG A 236 7.13 38.14 10.80
N ALA A 237 8.38 37.89 11.14
CA ALA A 237 9.00 38.43 12.36
C ALA A 237 9.35 39.92 12.26
N ILE A 238 9.56 40.47 11.05
CA ILE A 238 9.92 41.88 10.82
C ILE A 238 8.67 42.79 10.72
N VAL A 239 7.47 42.24 10.52
CA VAL A 239 6.21 43.02 10.44
C VAL A 239 5.52 43.18 11.81
N SER A 240 6.11 42.63 12.88
CA SER A 240 5.55 42.69 14.24
C SER A 240 6.44 43.51 15.22
N ILE A 241 7.14 44.55 14.73
CA ILE A 241 7.81 45.56 15.57
C ILE A 241 7.20 46.93 15.27
#